data_004d784957df2f95eb2e325f29a9d64c
#
_entry.id   004d784957df2f95eb2e325f29a9d64c
#
_cell.length_a   1.000
_cell.length_b   1.000
_cell.length_c   1.000
_cell.angle_alpha   90.00
_cell.angle_beta   90.00
_cell.angle_gamma   90.00
#
_symmetry.space_group_name_H-M   'P 1'
#
loop_
_entity.id
_entity.type
_entity.pdbx_description
1 polymer ?
#
loop_
_entity_poly.entity_id
_entity_poly.type
_entity_poly.pdbx_seq_one_letter_code
_entity_poly.pdbx_strand_id
1 'polypeptide(L)'
;MKYLVLSMLITMLLISCQNSKFERDFDCNTPAEYTQTKTYKDVLGHFEIEVPRSWKTELYYDEYQSALYSADTTKQLRETYIIDITWHQGELVLNEDFEVKVAENATRNLKLIPVKSGFGDYLGHPSYYHISTGKSDDLSWHYLEIYVQHNIDEYYTLTAKIYGSEFVNERICSSFSLFNNISFLN
;
A
#
# COMPACT_ATOMS: atom_id res chain seq x y z
N MET A 1 -33.34 17.19 -28.72
CA MET A 1 -32.18 16.25 -28.87
C MET A 1 -30.86 16.83 -28.43
N LYS A 2 -30.42 18.05 -28.81
CA LYS A 2 -29.14 18.64 -28.40
C LYS A 2 -28.94 18.76 -26.86
N TYR A 3 -29.98 19.10 -26.12
CA TYR A 3 -29.90 19.24 -24.63
C TYR A 3 -29.86 17.91 -23.89
N LEU A 4 -30.39 16.84 -24.47
CA LEU A 4 -30.35 15.49 -23.87
C LEU A 4 -28.92 14.89 -23.94
N VAL A 5 -28.22 15.14 -25.05
CA VAL A 5 -26.82 14.69 -25.23
C VAL A 5 -25.89 15.48 -24.31
N LEU A 6 -26.11 16.78 -24.13
CA LEU A 6 -25.31 17.62 -23.23
C LEU A 6 -25.52 17.22 -21.75
N SER A 7 -26.76 16.86 -21.35
CA SER A 7 -27.05 16.38 -20.01
C SER A 7 -26.37 15.04 -19.72
N MET A 8 -26.31 14.12 -20.70
CA MET A 8 -25.67 12.83 -20.56
C MET A 8 -24.14 12.93 -20.50
N LEU A 9 -23.56 13.94 -21.16
CA LEU A 9 -22.11 14.20 -21.10
C LEU A 9 -21.67 14.77 -19.75
N ILE A 10 -22.51 15.59 -19.12
CA ILE A 10 -22.21 16.18 -17.80
C ILE A 10 -22.31 15.14 -16.68
N THR A 11 -23.18 14.14 -16.79
CA THR A 11 -23.26 13.05 -15.79
C THR A 11 -22.08 12.10 -15.85
N MET A 12 -21.38 11.96 -16.97
CA MET A 12 -20.16 11.15 -17.06
C MET A 12 -18.91 11.80 -16.42
N LEU A 13 -18.94 13.12 -16.19
CA LEU A 13 -17.80 13.84 -15.58
C LEU A 13 -17.81 13.80 -14.05
N LEU A 14 -18.84 13.21 -13.42
CA LEU A 14 -18.94 13.07 -11.97
C LEU A 14 -18.45 11.70 -11.46
N ILE A 15 -17.67 10.94 -12.25
CA ILE A 15 -16.88 9.81 -11.71
C ILE A 15 -15.76 10.43 -10.92
N SER A 16 -16.11 10.93 -9.75
CA SER A 16 -15.17 11.34 -8.71
C SER A 16 -14.25 10.15 -8.39
N CYS A 17 -12.95 10.39 -8.32
CA CYS A 17 -12.01 9.48 -7.66
C CYS A 17 -12.54 9.21 -6.25
N GLN A 18 -13.29 8.12 -6.08
CA GLN A 18 -13.69 7.68 -4.76
C GLN A 18 -12.48 6.99 -4.13
N ASN A 19 -12.12 7.43 -2.93
CA ASN A 19 -11.14 6.74 -2.10
C ASN A 19 -11.48 5.24 -2.03
N SER A 20 -10.49 4.39 -2.08
CA SER A 20 -10.66 2.95 -1.89
C SER A 20 -11.37 2.68 -0.55
N LYS A 21 -11.95 1.48 -0.39
CA LYS A 21 -12.52 1.08 0.90
C LYS A 21 -11.46 1.20 2.01
N PHE A 22 -10.22 0.81 1.72
CA PHE A 22 -9.13 0.83 2.69
C PHE A 22 -8.82 2.26 3.16
N GLU A 23 -8.72 3.23 2.25
CA GLU A 23 -8.53 4.64 2.61
C GLU A 23 -9.67 5.19 3.47
N ARG A 24 -10.92 4.79 3.18
CA ARG A 24 -12.07 5.17 4.02
C ARG A 24 -12.02 4.54 5.40
N ASP A 25 -11.53 3.30 5.53
CA ASP A 25 -11.36 2.62 6.80
C ASP A 25 -10.32 3.29 7.72
N PHE A 26 -9.45 4.12 7.15
CA PHE A 26 -8.45 4.94 7.87
C PHE A 26 -8.75 6.43 7.85
N ASP A 27 -9.94 6.85 7.39
CA ASP A 27 -10.33 8.26 7.30
C ASP A 27 -9.35 9.12 6.45
N CYS A 28 -8.80 8.54 5.38
CA CYS A 28 -7.86 9.22 4.48
C CYS A 28 -8.60 10.16 3.53
N ASN A 29 -8.95 11.35 4.00
CA ASN A 29 -9.75 12.31 3.25
C ASN A 29 -8.92 13.23 2.35
N THR A 30 -7.64 13.37 2.61
CA THR A 30 -6.75 14.26 1.85
C THR A 30 -5.52 13.46 1.39
N PRO A 31 -5.33 13.28 0.08
CA PRO A 31 -4.12 12.68 -0.45
C PRO A 31 -2.88 13.49 -0.07
N ALA A 32 -1.78 12.82 0.23
CA ALA A 32 -0.50 13.49 0.35
C ALA A 32 0.01 13.85 -1.05
N GLU A 33 0.44 15.10 -1.22
CA GLU A 33 1.02 15.59 -2.48
C GLU A 33 2.54 15.57 -2.40
N TYR A 34 3.17 14.97 -3.42
CA TYR A 34 4.62 14.90 -3.57
C TYR A 34 5.03 15.69 -4.82
N THR A 35 5.73 16.80 -4.66
CA THR A 35 6.02 17.77 -5.74
C THR A 35 7.15 17.37 -6.68
N GLN A 36 8.01 16.46 -6.28
CA GLN A 36 9.14 16.01 -7.10
C GLN A 36 9.25 14.50 -6.97
N THR A 37 8.66 13.80 -7.91
CA THR A 37 8.70 12.33 -7.96
C THR A 37 9.72 11.82 -8.98
N LYS A 38 10.06 10.55 -8.84
CA LYS A 38 10.81 9.76 -9.80
C LYS A 38 10.15 8.39 -9.91
N THR A 39 9.96 7.93 -11.13
CA THR A 39 9.47 6.59 -11.41
C THR A 39 10.60 5.58 -11.25
N TYR A 40 10.34 4.53 -10.51
CA TYR A 40 11.19 3.35 -10.40
C TYR A 40 10.43 2.15 -10.93
N LYS A 41 11.11 1.34 -11.72
CA LYS A 41 10.64 0.04 -12.15
C LYS A 41 11.36 -1.03 -11.34
N ASP A 42 10.66 -2.08 -10.92
CA ASP A 42 11.28 -3.22 -10.26
C ASP A 42 12.25 -3.97 -11.21
N VAL A 43 13.14 -4.78 -10.66
CA VAL A 43 14.24 -5.39 -11.45
C VAL A 43 13.70 -6.38 -12.49
N LEU A 44 12.66 -7.14 -12.14
CA LEU A 44 12.07 -8.13 -13.04
C LEU A 44 11.01 -7.55 -14.00
N GLY A 45 10.58 -6.32 -13.75
CA GLY A 45 9.71 -5.59 -14.65
C GLY A 45 8.22 -5.83 -14.47
N HIS A 46 7.79 -6.23 -13.26
CA HIS A 46 6.40 -6.53 -12.94
C HIS A 46 5.59 -5.31 -12.48
N PHE A 47 6.27 -4.28 -11.97
CA PHE A 47 5.60 -3.03 -11.57
C PHE A 47 6.50 -1.82 -11.72
N GLU A 48 5.88 -0.65 -11.71
CA GLU A 48 6.55 0.63 -11.54
C GLU A 48 5.77 1.51 -10.55
N ILE A 49 6.47 2.41 -9.89
CA ILE A 49 5.90 3.35 -8.91
C ILE A 49 6.61 4.68 -8.95
N GLU A 50 5.86 5.75 -8.72
CA GLU A 50 6.40 7.07 -8.45
C GLU A 50 6.64 7.28 -6.95
N VAL A 51 7.87 7.58 -6.57
CA VAL A 51 8.24 7.94 -5.20
C VAL A 51 8.93 9.30 -5.15
N PRO A 52 8.93 9.99 -4.01
CA PRO A 52 9.61 11.28 -3.88
C PRO A 52 11.09 11.16 -4.24
N ARG A 53 11.59 12.07 -5.04
CA ARG A 53 12.96 12.04 -5.57
C ARG A 53 14.03 12.15 -4.47
N SER A 54 13.69 12.74 -3.32
CA SER A 54 14.57 12.86 -2.16
C SER A 54 14.67 11.57 -1.33
N TRP A 55 13.78 10.60 -1.57
CA TRP A 55 13.81 9.35 -0.83
C TRP A 55 14.91 8.43 -1.34
N LYS A 56 15.51 7.69 -0.40
CA LYS A 56 16.41 6.61 -0.74
C LYS A 56 15.59 5.40 -1.16
N THR A 57 15.86 4.88 -2.36
CA THR A 57 15.16 3.71 -2.93
C THR A 57 16.17 2.63 -3.24
N GLU A 58 15.86 1.40 -2.83
CA GLU A 58 16.66 0.20 -3.06
C GLU A 58 15.79 -0.88 -3.71
N LEU A 59 16.38 -1.64 -4.64
CA LEU A 59 15.72 -2.70 -5.39
C LEU A 59 16.38 -4.03 -5.08
N TYR A 60 15.56 -5.06 -4.85
CA TYR A 60 16.00 -6.43 -4.57
C TYR A 60 15.19 -7.40 -5.42
N TYR A 61 15.78 -8.54 -5.75
CA TYR A 61 15.06 -9.59 -6.47
C TYR A 61 15.71 -10.95 -6.25
N ASP A 62 14.91 -11.99 -6.43
CA ASP A 62 15.34 -13.38 -6.61
C ASP A 62 14.48 -14.04 -7.69
N GLU A 63 14.48 -15.36 -7.76
CA GLU A 63 13.73 -16.11 -8.76
C GLU A 63 12.20 -15.97 -8.63
N TYR A 64 11.70 -15.72 -7.39
CA TYR A 64 10.28 -15.76 -7.06
C TYR A 64 9.70 -14.44 -6.58
N GLN A 65 10.53 -13.42 -6.41
CA GLN A 65 10.09 -12.12 -5.95
C GLN A 65 10.97 -10.97 -6.48
N SER A 66 10.33 -9.81 -6.62
CA SER A 66 11.01 -8.56 -6.92
C SER A 66 10.47 -7.45 -6.03
N ALA A 67 11.34 -6.74 -5.33
CA ALA A 67 10.98 -5.81 -4.29
C ALA A 67 11.62 -4.44 -4.47
N LEU A 68 10.87 -3.40 -4.08
CA LEU A 68 11.32 -2.02 -3.98
C LEU A 68 11.09 -1.51 -2.56
N TYR A 69 12.15 -1.05 -1.92
CA TYR A 69 12.11 -0.36 -0.62
C TYR A 69 12.37 1.13 -0.82
N SER A 70 11.57 1.99 -0.20
CA SER A 70 11.81 3.43 -0.27
C SER A 70 11.45 4.13 1.04
N ALA A 71 12.29 5.09 1.44
CA ALA A 71 12.09 5.86 2.67
C ALA A 71 12.71 7.26 2.60
N ASP A 72 12.12 8.19 3.33
CA ASP A 72 12.72 9.51 3.58
C ASP A 72 13.81 9.40 4.64
N THR A 73 15.06 9.25 4.17
CA THR A 73 16.25 9.13 5.04
C THR A 73 16.74 10.48 5.57
N THR A 74 16.10 11.58 5.22
CA THR A 74 16.43 12.92 5.76
C THR A 74 15.74 13.19 7.10
N LYS A 75 14.72 12.40 7.44
CA LYS A 75 13.97 12.47 8.69
C LYS A 75 14.51 11.52 9.74
N GLN A 76 14.20 11.81 11.00
CA GLN A 76 14.48 10.88 12.09
C GLN A 76 13.56 9.65 12.01
N LEU A 77 14.01 8.52 12.57
CA LEU A 77 13.29 7.25 12.51
C LEU A 77 11.84 7.37 13.03
N ARG A 78 11.60 8.16 14.08
CA ARG A 78 10.27 8.38 14.66
C ARG A 78 9.35 9.28 13.81
N GLU A 79 9.89 9.93 12.80
CA GLU A 79 9.17 10.87 11.92
C GLU A 79 9.00 10.33 10.51
N THR A 80 9.62 9.20 10.21
CA THR A 80 9.61 8.58 8.89
C THR A 80 8.75 7.32 8.83
N TYR A 81 8.57 6.82 7.65
CA TYR A 81 8.05 5.49 7.37
C TYR A 81 8.79 4.90 6.16
N ILE A 82 8.78 3.60 6.09
CA ILE A 82 9.38 2.84 4.99
C ILE A 82 8.23 2.21 4.23
N ILE A 83 8.21 2.38 2.92
CA ILE A 83 7.35 1.58 2.04
C ILE A 83 8.15 0.46 1.41
N ASP A 84 7.47 -0.66 1.20
CA ASP A 84 7.96 -1.82 0.50
C ASP A 84 6.86 -2.31 -0.44
N ILE A 85 7.21 -2.51 -1.69
CA ILE A 85 6.35 -3.10 -2.71
C ILE A 85 7.05 -4.33 -3.22
N THR A 86 6.42 -5.48 -3.08
CA THR A 86 6.99 -6.76 -3.51
C THR A 86 6.01 -7.48 -4.43
N TRP A 87 6.46 -7.81 -5.65
CA TRP A 87 5.85 -8.81 -6.50
C TRP A 87 6.26 -10.21 -6.04
N HIS A 88 5.31 -11.13 -6.05
CA HIS A 88 5.53 -12.54 -5.73
C HIS A 88 4.99 -13.42 -6.84
N GLN A 89 5.77 -14.42 -7.21
CA GLN A 89 5.27 -15.54 -7.99
C GLN A 89 4.57 -16.53 -7.06
N GLY A 90 3.35 -16.89 -7.40
CA GLY A 90 2.54 -17.87 -6.66
C GLY A 90 1.07 -17.46 -6.55
N GLU A 91 0.27 -18.39 -6.13
CA GLU A 91 -1.17 -18.19 -5.91
C GLU A 91 -1.42 -17.47 -4.57
N LEU A 92 -2.32 -16.48 -4.60
CA LEU A 92 -2.87 -15.84 -3.41
C LEU A 92 -4.37 -16.11 -3.33
N VAL A 93 -4.81 -16.84 -2.31
CA VAL A 93 -6.23 -17.09 -2.05
C VAL A 93 -6.69 -16.25 -0.87
N LEU A 94 -7.47 -15.21 -1.15
CA LEU A 94 -8.00 -14.28 -0.15
C LEU A 94 -9.30 -14.82 0.44
N ASN A 95 -9.22 -15.40 1.63
CA ASN A 95 -10.35 -15.96 2.38
C ASN A 95 -10.11 -15.83 3.90
N GLU A 96 -11.05 -16.33 4.71
CA GLU A 96 -10.96 -16.30 6.19
C GLU A 96 -9.71 -17.04 6.71
N ASP A 97 -9.32 -18.15 6.09
CA ASP A 97 -8.10 -18.90 6.48
C ASP A 97 -6.84 -18.06 6.21
N PHE A 98 -6.83 -17.27 5.15
CA PHE A 98 -5.73 -16.33 4.87
C PHE A 98 -5.64 -15.25 5.94
N GLU A 99 -6.75 -14.64 6.33
CA GLU A 99 -6.81 -13.64 7.40
C GLU A 99 -6.24 -14.21 8.72
N VAL A 100 -6.65 -15.42 9.09
CA VAL A 100 -6.12 -16.10 10.29
C VAL A 100 -4.61 -16.31 10.19
N LYS A 101 -4.11 -16.77 9.05
CA LYS A 101 -2.66 -16.98 8.83
C LYS A 101 -1.85 -15.68 8.94
N VAL A 102 -2.36 -14.57 8.38
CA VAL A 102 -1.70 -13.26 8.48
C VAL A 102 -1.65 -12.79 9.94
N ALA A 103 -2.77 -12.87 10.66
CA ALA A 103 -2.84 -12.50 12.08
C ALA A 103 -1.92 -13.39 12.96
N GLU A 104 -1.87 -14.69 12.70
CA GLU A 104 -0.95 -15.60 13.39
C GLU A 104 0.52 -15.29 13.08
N ASN A 105 0.86 -14.99 11.82
CA ASN A 105 2.21 -14.61 11.44
C ASN A 105 2.62 -13.31 12.16
N ALA A 106 1.77 -12.29 12.15
CA ALA A 106 2.00 -11.05 12.89
C ALA A 106 2.29 -11.32 14.38
N THR A 107 1.47 -12.16 15.02
CA THR A 107 1.58 -12.42 16.46
C THR A 107 2.77 -13.32 16.82
N ARG A 108 2.91 -14.46 16.13
CA ARG A 108 3.89 -15.49 16.49
C ARG A 108 5.29 -15.20 16.00
N ASN A 109 5.42 -14.76 14.76
CA ASN A 109 6.72 -14.57 14.11
C ASN A 109 7.25 -13.15 14.27
N LEU A 110 6.40 -12.15 14.06
CA LEU A 110 6.79 -10.74 14.10
C LEU A 110 6.64 -10.10 15.49
N LYS A 111 5.95 -10.80 16.44
CA LYS A 111 5.65 -10.29 17.78
C LYS A 111 4.85 -8.98 17.76
N LEU A 112 3.94 -8.86 16.80
CA LEU A 112 3.06 -7.73 16.62
C LEU A 112 1.66 -8.04 17.16
N ILE A 113 0.92 -7.00 17.48
CA ILE A 113 -0.46 -7.09 17.93
C ILE A 113 -1.35 -6.64 16.77
N PRO A 114 -2.21 -7.53 16.22
CA PRO A 114 -3.21 -7.17 15.21
C PRO A 114 -4.13 -6.06 15.73
N VAL A 115 -4.41 -5.06 14.89
CA VAL A 115 -5.24 -3.89 15.23
C VAL A 115 -6.50 -3.86 14.39
N LYS A 116 -6.37 -4.03 13.08
CA LYS A 116 -7.47 -3.93 12.12
C LYS A 116 -7.14 -4.69 10.84
N SER A 117 -8.15 -5.27 10.22
CA SER A 117 -8.01 -5.94 8.93
C SER A 117 -9.30 -5.84 8.12
N GLY A 118 -9.25 -6.18 6.84
CA GLY A 118 -10.44 -6.23 6.02
C GLY A 118 -10.17 -6.60 4.57
N PHE A 119 -11.19 -7.21 3.95
CA PHE A 119 -11.21 -7.51 2.53
C PHE A 119 -11.85 -6.37 1.73
N GLY A 120 -11.42 -6.19 0.49
CA GLY A 120 -11.97 -5.22 -0.44
C GLY A 120 -11.26 -5.23 -1.77
N ASP A 121 -11.54 -4.24 -2.60
CA ASP A 121 -10.80 -4.00 -3.83
C ASP A 121 -9.79 -2.86 -3.60
N TYR A 122 -8.57 -3.05 -4.07
CA TYR A 122 -7.53 -2.04 -4.09
C TYR A 122 -6.85 -2.03 -5.45
N LEU A 123 -6.72 -0.86 -6.06
CA LEU A 123 -6.20 -0.68 -7.42
C LEU A 123 -6.92 -1.54 -8.48
N GLY A 124 -8.21 -1.84 -8.27
CA GLY A 124 -9.03 -2.65 -9.17
C GLY A 124 -8.89 -4.17 -9.01
N HIS A 125 -8.20 -4.62 -7.97
CA HIS A 125 -7.94 -6.04 -7.70
C HIS A 125 -8.50 -6.47 -6.34
N PRO A 126 -8.98 -7.73 -6.20
CA PRO A 126 -9.32 -8.30 -4.90
C PRO A 126 -8.14 -8.20 -3.95
N SER A 127 -8.38 -7.72 -2.76
CA SER A 127 -7.31 -7.39 -1.83
C SER A 127 -7.72 -7.59 -0.38
N TYR A 128 -6.72 -7.74 0.47
CA TYR A 128 -6.87 -7.80 1.93
C TYR A 128 -5.85 -6.87 2.56
N TYR A 129 -6.26 -6.07 3.55
CA TYR A 129 -5.32 -5.32 4.37
C TYR A 129 -5.28 -5.81 5.80
N HIS A 130 -4.12 -5.68 6.41
CA HIS A 130 -3.87 -5.94 7.82
C HIS A 130 -2.99 -4.85 8.40
N ILE A 131 -3.37 -4.32 9.57
CA ILE A 131 -2.51 -3.45 10.33
C ILE A 131 -2.26 -4.03 11.71
N SER A 132 -1.01 -4.03 12.10
CA SER A 132 -0.55 -4.48 13.40
C SER A 132 0.39 -3.47 14.03
N THR A 133 0.56 -3.54 15.34
CA THR A 133 1.45 -2.65 16.10
C THR A 133 2.46 -3.44 16.91
N GLY A 134 3.65 -2.89 17.04
CA GLY A 134 4.72 -3.45 17.84
C GLY A 134 5.38 -2.38 18.71
N LYS A 135 6.08 -2.83 19.74
CA LYS A 135 6.88 -1.97 20.61
C LYS A 135 8.14 -2.72 21.04
N SER A 136 9.27 -2.05 20.98
CA SER A 136 10.52 -2.49 21.59
C SER A 136 11.16 -1.31 22.30
N ASP A 137 11.40 -1.43 23.59
CA ASP A 137 11.86 -0.35 24.46
C ASP A 137 10.97 0.90 24.32
N ASP A 138 11.55 2.02 23.90
CA ASP A 138 10.84 3.29 23.71
C ASP A 138 10.36 3.52 22.27
N LEU A 139 10.56 2.57 21.37
CA LEU A 139 10.16 2.67 19.97
C LEU A 139 8.91 1.83 19.71
N SER A 140 7.83 2.49 19.34
CA SER A 140 6.63 1.84 18.79
C SER A 140 6.66 1.91 17.27
N TRP A 141 5.98 0.98 16.60
CA TRP A 141 5.77 1.02 15.17
C TRP A 141 4.42 0.41 14.79
N HIS A 142 3.93 0.81 13.64
CA HIS A 142 2.74 0.27 13.01
C HIS A 142 3.14 -0.33 11.68
N TYR A 143 2.58 -1.48 11.36
CA TYR A 143 2.89 -2.24 10.16
C TYR A 143 1.61 -2.47 9.37
N LEU A 144 1.44 -1.70 8.30
CA LEU A 144 0.35 -1.87 7.34
C LEU A 144 0.83 -2.81 6.25
N GLU A 145 0.04 -3.82 5.95
CA GLU A 145 0.23 -4.75 4.84
C GLU A 145 -1.02 -4.79 3.99
N ILE A 146 -0.87 -4.70 2.68
CA ILE A 146 -1.94 -4.86 1.71
C ILE A 146 -1.52 -5.96 0.75
N TYR A 147 -2.31 -7.00 0.67
CA TYR A 147 -2.14 -8.11 -0.25
C TYR A 147 -3.08 -7.91 -1.43
N VAL A 148 -2.54 -7.84 -2.64
CA VAL A 148 -3.27 -7.56 -3.88
C VAL A 148 -3.18 -8.78 -4.78
N GLN A 149 -4.31 -9.46 -5.01
CA GLN A 149 -4.39 -10.61 -5.92
C GLN A 149 -4.45 -10.08 -7.36
N HIS A 150 -3.34 -10.19 -8.09
CA HIS A 150 -3.27 -9.66 -9.45
C HIS A 150 -3.83 -10.65 -10.48
N ASN A 151 -3.33 -11.88 -10.46
CA ASN A 151 -3.85 -12.98 -11.27
C ASN A 151 -3.68 -14.33 -10.55
N ILE A 152 -3.76 -15.47 -11.26
CA ILE A 152 -3.81 -16.80 -10.65
C ILE A 152 -2.46 -17.25 -10.06
N ASP A 153 -1.36 -16.75 -10.58
CA ASP A 153 0.00 -17.20 -10.28
C ASP A 153 0.95 -16.07 -9.85
N GLU A 154 0.40 -14.88 -9.58
CA GLU A 154 1.17 -13.77 -9.04
C GLU A 154 0.31 -12.83 -8.20
N TYR A 155 0.94 -12.23 -7.20
CA TYR A 155 0.33 -11.23 -6.34
C TYR A 155 1.36 -10.21 -5.87
N TYR A 156 0.86 -9.12 -5.27
CA TYR A 156 1.71 -8.08 -4.71
C TYR A 156 1.45 -7.92 -3.22
N THR A 157 2.50 -7.60 -2.47
CA THR A 157 2.39 -7.05 -1.12
C THR A 157 2.85 -5.61 -1.13
N LEU A 158 2.03 -4.71 -0.57
CA LEU A 158 2.35 -3.31 -0.37
C LEU A 158 2.41 -3.08 1.13
N THR A 159 3.56 -2.70 1.65
CA THR A 159 3.73 -2.53 3.09
C THR A 159 4.19 -1.13 3.45
N ALA A 160 3.73 -0.64 4.61
CA ALA A 160 4.25 0.57 5.21
C ALA A 160 4.59 0.32 6.68
N LYS A 161 5.87 0.49 7.02
CA LYS A 161 6.36 0.43 8.40
C LYS A 161 6.56 1.83 8.93
N ILE A 162 5.69 2.21 9.87
CA ILE A 162 5.57 3.56 10.42
C ILE A 162 6.10 3.54 11.85
N TYR A 163 7.15 4.29 12.11
CA TYR A 163 7.80 4.35 13.41
C TYR A 163 7.27 5.52 14.26
N GLY A 164 7.27 5.35 15.58
CA GLY A 164 6.76 6.32 16.53
C GLY A 164 5.24 6.23 16.71
N SER A 165 4.71 7.06 17.60
CA SER A 165 3.30 7.08 17.98
C SER A 165 2.55 8.34 17.52
N GLU A 166 3.27 9.34 17.01
CA GLU A 166 2.66 10.60 16.55
C GLU A 166 2.34 10.53 15.06
N PHE A 167 1.27 11.16 14.64
CA PHE A 167 0.84 11.28 13.23
C PHE A 167 0.80 9.94 12.49
N VAL A 168 0.40 8.87 13.17
CA VAL A 168 0.38 7.52 12.59
C VAL A 168 -0.62 7.45 11.45
N ASN A 169 -1.84 7.97 11.65
CA ASN A 169 -2.89 7.91 10.65
C ASN A 169 -2.54 8.73 9.41
N GLU A 170 -1.96 9.91 9.58
CA GLU A 170 -1.50 10.75 8.47
C GLU A 170 -0.42 10.05 7.63
N ARG A 171 0.48 9.29 8.27
CA ARG A 171 1.51 8.52 7.56
C ARG A 171 0.95 7.27 6.91
N ILE A 172 -0.07 6.63 7.49
CA ILE A 172 -0.85 5.59 6.82
C ILE A 172 -1.48 6.16 5.56
N CYS A 173 -2.17 7.29 5.65
CA CYS A 173 -2.79 7.94 4.50
C CYS A 173 -1.76 8.39 3.45
N SER A 174 -0.61 8.88 3.89
CA SER A 174 0.50 9.21 2.98
C SER A 174 1.05 7.98 2.25
N SER A 175 1.10 6.81 2.91
CA SER A 175 1.51 5.57 2.24
C SER A 175 0.49 5.10 1.20
N PHE A 176 -0.83 5.24 1.45
CA PHE A 176 -1.85 5.00 0.43
C PHE A 176 -1.67 5.92 -0.77
N SER A 177 -1.38 7.21 -0.55
CA SER A 177 -1.14 8.15 -1.64
C SER A 177 0.05 7.76 -2.53
N LEU A 178 1.08 7.13 -1.96
CA LEU A 178 2.20 6.56 -2.73
C LEU A 178 1.77 5.27 -3.45
N PHE A 179 1.11 4.35 -2.77
CA PHE A 179 0.67 3.09 -3.36
C PHE A 179 -0.35 3.28 -4.50
N ASN A 180 -1.15 4.34 -4.48
CA ASN A 180 -2.07 4.68 -5.58
C ASN A 180 -1.34 5.07 -6.88
N ASN A 181 -0.03 5.35 -6.83
CA ASN A 181 0.78 5.63 -8.00
C ASN A 181 1.51 4.40 -8.56
N ILE A 182 1.18 3.20 -8.07
CA ILE A 182 1.72 1.95 -8.62
C ILE A 182 1.01 1.59 -9.93
N SER A 183 1.77 1.09 -10.88
CA SER A 183 1.28 0.46 -12.10
C SER A 183 1.80 -0.97 -12.17
N PHE A 184 0.89 -1.94 -12.18
CA PHE A 184 1.25 -3.33 -12.42
C PHE A 184 1.51 -3.51 -13.92
N LEU A 185 2.64 -4.13 -14.27
CA LEU A 185 3.08 -4.32 -15.65
C LEU A 185 2.84 -5.79 -16.06
N ASN A 186 2.38 -5.99 -17.31
CA ASN A 186 2.12 -7.32 -17.89
C ASN A 186 3.36 -7.86 -18.59
#